data_72c1f28e49f51ca662b173482aa6fc6b
#
_entry.id   72c1f28e49f51ca662b173482aa6fc6b
#
_cell.length_a   1.000
_cell.length_b   1.000
_cell.length_c   1.000
_cell.angle_alpha   90.00
_cell.angle_beta   90.00
_cell.angle_gamma   90.00
#
_symmetry.space_group_name_H-M   'P 1'
#
loop_
_entity.id
_entity.type
_entity.pdbx_description
1 polymer ?
#
loop_
_entity_poly.entity_id
_entity_poly.type
_entity_poly.pdbx_seq_one_letter_code
_entity_poly.pdbx_strand_id
1 'polypeptide(L)'
;MVTDYTVHKWWLCEGVDVYFAASENLRAQFDGIDAEVLPTGIPVRRQFYQAYDRQELRRKFNWSEQDIVCLLMGGGEGLLPMESIVKAFHGYLPQRLKIIAVAGHNEILQHRLEIFKEIPLTVYGFTDDVPELLLAADIVVTKAGGLTAAETLIAGCNYIIYKPLPGQETGNAVYLEQYCGAQVAGSPQEVKTMVCRYADVDSQVRLLQKQQRSLKYGKPGAAEEISNYILKKLEK
;
A
#
# COMPACT_ATOMS: atom_id res chain seq x y z
N MET A 1 3.91 -3.55 -19.73
CA MET A 1 3.45 -3.86 -18.36
C MET A 1 2.58 -2.73 -17.84
N VAL A 2 1.44 -3.05 -17.26
CA VAL A 2 0.51 -2.10 -16.62
C VAL A 2 0.71 -2.15 -15.11
N THR A 3 1.08 -1.03 -14.51
CA THR A 3 1.43 -0.91 -13.08
C THR A 3 0.31 -0.28 -12.24
N ASP A 4 -0.93 -0.38 -12.71
CA ASP A 4 -2.14 0.10 -12.04
C ASP A 4 -3.23 -0.97 -12.03
N TYR A 5 -4.23 -0.77 -11.20
CA TYR A 5 -5.43 -1.62 -11.08
C TYR A 5 -6.58 -1.14 -11.98
N THR A 6 -6.28 -0.26 -12.92
CA THR A 6 -7.14 0.14 -14.04
C THR A 6 -6.28 0.28 -15.27
N VAL A 7 -6.86 0.08 -16.45
CA VAL A 7 -6.13 0.18 -17.73
C VAL A 7 -6.53 1.48 -18.40
N HIS A 8 -5.56 2.36 -18.61
CA HIS A 8 -5.82 3.59 -19.37
C HIS A 8 -5.76 3.29 -20.87
N LYS A 9 -6.76 3.75 -21.63
CA LYS A 9 -6.87 3.47 -23.07
C LYS A 9 -5.62 3.85 -23.89
N TRP A 10 -4.84 4.82 -23.46
CA TRP A 10 -3.60 5.21 -24.13
C TRP A 10 -2.44 4.24 -23.92
N TRP A 11 -2.58 3.27 -23.03
CA TRP A 11 -1.59 2.20 -22.87
C TRP A 11 -1.86 1.03 -23.81
N LEU A 12 -3.05 0.99 -24.43
CA LEU A 12 -3.45 -0.04 -25.37
C LEU A 12 -2.99 0.38 -26.77
N CYS A 13 -1.83 -0.15 -27.19
CA CYS A 13 -1.17 0.19 -28.44
C CYS A 13 -1.20 -1.00 -29.39
N GLU A 14 -1.28 -0.74 -30.71
CA GLU A 14 -1.05 -1.73 -31.74
C GLU A 14 0.40 -2.22 -31.71
N GLY A 15 0.63 -3.47 -32.11
CA GLY A 15 1.98 -4.04 -32.19
C GLY A 15 2.58 -4.45 -30.83
N VAL A 16 1.77 -4.51 -29.79
CA VAL A 16 2.16 -5.08 -28.49
C VAL A 16 1.81 -6.56 -28.47
N ASP A 17 2.81 -7.44 -28.28
CA ASP A 17 2.60 -8.90 -28.22
C ASP A 17 1.95 -9.34 -26.91
N VAL A 18 2.31 -8.69 -25.77
CA VAL A 18 1.83 -9.09 -24.45
C VAL A 18 1.66 -7.91 -23.49
N TYR A 19 0.57 -7.93 -22.74
CA TYR A 19 0.32 -7.07 -21.59
C TYR A 19 0.44 -7.86 -20.29
N PHE A 20 1.34 -7.44 -19.40
CA PHE A 20 1.38 -7.92 -18.04
C PHE A 20 0.48 -7.04 -17.18
N ALA A 21 -0.60 -7.63 -16.67
CA ALA A 21 -1.64 -6.92 -15.93
C ALA A 21 -1.53 -7.18 -14.42
N ALA A 22 -2.01 -6.24 -13.60
CA ALA A 22 -1.99 -6.35 -12.15
C ALA A 22 -2.85 -7.51 -11.62
N SER A 23 -3.89 -7.92 -12.35
CA SER A 23 -4.84 -8.93 -11.89
C SER A 23 -5.66 -9.49 -13.05
N GLU A 24 -6.19 -10.71 -12.88
CA GLU A 24 -7.13 -11.35 -13.82
C GLU A 24 -8.41 -10.52 -14.02
N ASN A 25 -8.90 -9.84 -12.98
CA ASN A 25 -10.11 -9.03 -13.06
C ASN A 25 -9.99 -7.83 -14.03
N LEU A 26 -8.76 -7.51 -14.48
CA LEU A 26 -8.55 -6.46 -15.47
C LEU A 26 -8.67 -6.95 -16.92
N ARG A 27 -8.77 -8.26 -17.16
CA ARG A 27 -8.77 -8.86 -18.51
C ARG A 27 -9.78 -8.22 -19.44
N ALA A 28 -11.01 -7.97 -18.98
CA ALA A 28 -12.05 -7.32 -19.77
C ALA A 28 -11.71 -5.88 -20.23
N GLN A 29 -10.76 -5.22 -19.58
CA GLN A 29 -10.32 -3.87 -19.99
C GLN A 29 -9.36 -3.90 -21.18
N PHE A 30 -8.96 -5.10 -21.64
CA PHE A 30 -8.14 -5.33 -22.84
C PHE A 30 -8.97 -5.87 -24.01
N ASP A 31 -10.30 -5.91 -23.91
CA ASP A 31 -11.15 -6.43 -24.98
C ASP A 31 -10.96 -5.63 -26.28
N GLY A 32 -10.86 -6.36 -27.39
CA GLY A 32 -10.61 -5.79 -28.71
C GLY A 32 -9.14 -5.50 -29.05
N ILE A 33 -8.21 -5.86 -28.15
CA ILE A 33 -6.76 -5.76 -28.40
C ILE A 33 -6.22 -7.12 -28.84
N ASP A 34 -5.49 -7.14 -29.95
CA ASP A 34 -4.80 -8.34 -30.46
C ASP A 34 -3.44 -8.50 -29.74
N ALA A 35 -3.51 -8.89 -28.45
CA ALA A 35 -2.34 -9.15 -27.61
C ALA A 35 -2.67 -10.18 -26.54
N GLU A 36 -1.66 -10.95 -26.13
CA GLU A 36 -1.77 -11.81 -24.96
C GLU A 36 -1.86 -10.97 -23.67
N VAL A 37 -2.76 -11.33 -22.74
CA VAL A 37 -2.87 -10.64 -21.44
C VAL A 37 -2.55 -11.63 -20.32
N LEU A 38 -1.50 -11.34 -19.55
CA LEU A 38 -1.01 -12.17 -18.45
C LEU A 38 -1.18 -11.45 -17.11
N PRO A 39 -1.97 -12.01 -16.18
CA PRO A 39 -2.27 -11.38 -14.88
C PRO A 39 -1.17 -11.68 -13.84
N THR A 40 0.05 -11.28 -14.12
CA THR A 40 1.23 -11.57 -13.30
C THR A 40 1.24 -10.84 -11.96
N GLY A 41 0.52 -9.74 -11.85
CA GLY A 41 0.67 -8.79 -10.75
C GLY A 41 1.61 -7.63 -11.12
N ILE A 42 1.80 -6.72 -10.18
CA ILE A 42 2.71 -5.57 -10.30
C ILE A 42 4.03 -5.93 -9.63
N PRO A 43 5.18 -5.87 -10.32
CA PRO A 43 6.50 -6.08 -9.70
C PRO A 43 6.76 -5.10 -8.57
N VAL A 44 7.24 -5.61 -7.47
CA VAL A 44 7.60 -4.84 -6.28
C VAL A 44 9.07 -4.99 -5.94
N ARG A 45 9.55 -4.20 -5.00
CA ARG A 45 10.93 -4.29 -4.50
C ARG A 45 11.21 -5.67 -3.90
N ARG A 46 12.47 -6.13 -4.04
CA ARG A 46 12.92 -7.47 -3.63
C ARG A 46 12.61 -7.79 -2.17
N GLN A 47 12.65 -6.79 -1.29
CA GLN A 47 12.37 -6.94 0.14
C GLN A 47 10.96 -7.51 0.42
N PHE A 48 9.99 -7.33 -0.48
CA PHE A 48 8.62 -7.81 -0.27
C PHE A 48 8.42 -9.31 -0.57
N TYR A 49 9.35 -9.97 -1.22
CA TYR A 49 9.27 -11.43 -1.49
C TYR A 49 10.42 -12.23 -0.89
N GLN A 50 11.26 -11.61 -0.08
CA GLN A 50 12.18 -12.30 0.80
C GLN A 50 11.47 -12.73 2.08
N ALA A 51 11.90 -13.87 2.66
CA ALA A 51 11.42 -14.26 3.97
C ALA A 51 11.85 -13.20 5.02
N TYR A 52 10.92 -12.84 5.88
CA TYR A 52 11.17 -11.91 6.98
C TYR A 52 10.51 -12.39 8.28
N ASP A 53 11.11 -12.03 9.39
CA ASP A 53 10.50 -12.16 10.71
C ASP A 53 9.89 -10.82 11.11
N ARG A 54 8.55 -10.77 11.17
CA ARG A 54 7.83 -9.56 11.57
C ARG A 54 8.21 -9.09 12.98
N GLN A 55 8.49 -9.99 13.90
CA GLN A 55 8.88 -9.64 15.26
C GLN A 55 10.25 -8.98 15.29
N GLU A 56 11.18 -9.46 14.47
CA GLU A 56 12.50 -8.87 14.32
C GLU A 56 12.39 -7.44 13.74
N LEU A 57 11.59 -7.25 12.68
CA LEU A 57 11.34 -5.94 12.12
C LEU A 57 10.71 -4.99 13.15
N ARG A 58 9.75 -5.46 13.94
CA ARG A 58 9.15 -4.64 15.00
C ARG A 58 10.14 -4.26 16.09
N ARG A 59 11.05 -5.17 16.46
CA ARG A 59 12.15 -4.88 17.41
C ARG A 59 13.11 -3.81 16.87
N LYS A 60 13.43 -3.86 15.57
CA LYS A 60 14.25 -2.81 14.91
C LYS A 60 13.67 -1.41 15.11
N PHE A 61 12.34 -1.27 15.05
CA PHE A 61 11.64 0.00 15.22
C PHE A 61 11.18 0.30 16.65
N ASN A 62 11.59 -0.51 17.64
CA ASN A 62 11.13 -0.42 19.03
C ASN A 62 9.59 -0.54 19.17
N TRP A 63 8.95 -1.40 18.37
CA TRP A 63 7.54 -1.72 18.46
C TRP A 63 7.33 -3.08 19.11
N SER A 64 6.40 -3.14 20.08
CA SER A 64 5.94 -4.39 20.67
C SER A 64 4.92 -5.08 19.75
N GLU A 65 4.69 -6.38 19.97
CA GLU A 65 3.63 -7.11 19.25
C GLU A 65 2.24 -6.59 19.53
N GLN A 66 2.04 -5.98 20.69
CA GLN A 66 0.77 -5.45 21.11
C GLN A 66 0.54 -4.01 20.59
N ASP A 67 1.57 -3.33 20.11
CA ASP A 67 1.41 -2.01 19.49
C ASP A 67 0.55 -2.12 18.23
N ILE A 68 -0.18 -1.05 17.96
CA ILE A 68 -0.97 -0.89 16.74
C ILE A 68 -0.26 0.16 15.91
N VAL A 69 0.33 -0.26 14.82
CA VAL A 69 1.16 0.62 13.99
C VAL A 69 0.38 1.06 12.75
N CYS A 70 0.08 2.35 12.72
CA CYS A 70 -0.56 3.02 11.58
C CYS A 70 0.48 3.82 10.80
N LEU A 71 0.78 3.40 9.59
CA LEU A 71 1.74 4.02 8.69
C LEU A 71 1.03 4.97 7.73
N LEU A 72 1.42 6.25 7.74
CA LEU A 72 0.96 7.28 6.81
C LEU A 72 2.02 7.48 5.73
N MET A 73 1.68 7.31 4.45
CA MET A 73 2.61 7.49 3.34
C MET A 73 1.98 8.28 2.19
N GLY A 74 2.73 9.27 1.66
CA GLY A 74 2.30 10.12 0.55
C GLY A 74 3.02 9.86 -0.78
N GLY A 75 3.79 8.78 -0.87
CA GLY A 75 4.77 8.58 -1.93
C GLY A 75 6.03 9.43 -1.71
N GLY A 76 6.99 9.37 -2.65
CA GLY A 76 8.28 10.08 -2.52
C GLY A 76 8.15 11.58 -2.30
N GLU A 77 7.14 12.22 -2.89
CA GLU A 77 6.87 13.66 -2.79
C GLU A 77 5.96 14.05 -1.59
N GLY A 78 5.57 13.09 -0.75
CA GLY A 78 4.75 13.37 0.44
C GLY A 78 3.38 14.00 0.14
N LEU A 79 2.72 13.60 -0.95
CA LEU A 79 1.49 14.24 -1.43
C LEU A 79 0.21 13.89 -0.63
N LEU A 80 0.29 12.98 0.35
CA LEU A 80 -0.82 12.74 1.27
C LEU A 80 -0.97 13.94 2.23
N PRO A 81 -2.18 14.46 2.48
CA PRO A 81 -2.38 15.57 3.41
C PRO A 81 -2.27 15.10 4.88
N MET A 82 -1.08 14.63 5.28
CA MET A 82 -0.81 14.00 6.58
C MET A 82 -1.09 14.92 7.76
N GLU A 83 -0.81 16.22 7.61
CA GLU A 83 -1.07 17.19 8.68
C GLU A 83 -2.55 17.21 9.10
N SER A 84 -3.48 17.17 8.14
CA SER A 84 -4.90 17.11 8.43
C SER A 84 -5.32 15.78 9.07
N ILE A 85 -4.70 14.68 8.65
CA ILE A 85 -4.94 13.36 9.25
C ILE A 85 -4.43 13.36 10.69
N VAL A 86 -3.19 13.82 10.93
CA VAL A 86 -2.59 13.86 12.26
C VAL A 86 -3.41 14.77 13.21
N LYS A 87 -3.86 15.94 12.74
CA LYS A 87 -4.76 16.81 13.52
C LYS A 87 -6.06 16.10 13.94
N ALA A 88 -6.60 15.23 13.11
CA ALA A 88 -7.82 14.49 13.46
C ALA A 88 -7.60 13.52 14.63
N PHE A 89 -6.37 13.08 14.88
CA PHE A 89 -6.03 12.20 16.00
C PHE A 89 -5.94 12.89 17.37
N HIS A 90 -6.23 14.20 17.46
CA HIS A 90 -6.41 14.84 18.77
C HIS A 90 -7.51 14.17 19.61
N GLY A 91 -7.34 14.20 20.92
CA GLY A 91 -8.27 13.65 21.90
C GLY A 91 -8.01 12.17 22.18
N TYR A 92 -9.09 11.41 22.45
CA TYR A 92 -8.96 9.99 22.79
C TYR A 92 -8.36 9.17 21.65
N LEU A 93 -7.35 8.38 21.99
CA LEU A 93 -6.68 7.42 21.10
C LEU A 93 -6.63 6.05 21.77
N PRO A 94 -6.70 4.96 20.96
CA PRO A 94 -6.49 3.62 21.48
C PRO A 94 -5.13 3.52 22.18
N GLN A 95 -5.12 2.82 23.32
CA GLN A 95 -3.89 2.50 24.02
C GLN A 95 -2.96 1.71 23.06
N ARG A 96 -1.65 2.07 23.04
CA ARG A 96 -0.62 1.46 22.19
C ARG A 96 -0.72 1.77 20.68
N LEU A 97 -1.56 2.71 20.28
CA LEU A 97 -1.49 3.22 18.90
C LEU A 97 -0.17 3.96 18.70
N LYS A 98 0.52 3.63 17.61
CA LYS A 98 1.70 4.34 17.10
C LYS A 98 1.38 4.83 15.69
N ILE A 99 1.60 6.10 15.45
CA ILE A 99 1.42 6.71 14.13
C ILE A 99 2.80 6.97 13.57
N ILE A 100 3.06 6.45 12.39
CA ILE A 100 4.32 6.60 11.69
C ILE A 100 4.04 7.39 10.41
N ALA A 101 4.66 8.52 10.21
CA ALA A 101 4.51 9.33 9.01
C ALA A 101 5.81 9.34 8.21
N VAL A 102 5.73 8.98 6.92
CA VAL A 102 6.85 9.06 5.98
C VAL A 102 6.59 10.21 5.02
N ALA A 103 7.25 11.35 5.26
CA ALA A 103 7.09 12.58 4.48
C ALA A 103 7.80 12.53 3.13
N GLY A 104 8.71 11.56 2.91
CA GLY A 104 9.52 11.49 1.70
C GLY A 104 10.48 12.68 1.59
N HIS A 105 10.60 13.26 0.40
CA HIS A 105 11.45 14.44 0.15
C HIS A 105 10.80 15.76 0.60
N ASN A 106 9.61 15.74 1.20
CA ASN A 106 8.91 16.94 1.64
C ASN A 106 9.37 17.36 3.05
N GLU A 107 10.51 18.04 3.13
CA GLU A 107 11.07 18.55 4.39
C GLU A 107 10.12 19.52 5.11
N ILE A 108 9.36 20.32 4.37
CA ILE A 108 8.38 21.24 4.95
C ILE A 108 7.29 20.45 5.69
N LEU A 109 6.78 19.39 5.07
CA LEU A 109 5.79 18.51 5.71
C LEU A 109 6.39 17.83 6.94
N GLN A 110 7.63 17.33 6.84
CA GLN A 110 8.33 16.70 7.95
C GLN A 110 8.37 17.64 9.18
N HIS A 111 8.88 18.86 9.02
CA HIS A 111 8.94 19.84 10.11
C HIS A 111 7.57 20.20 10.67
N ARG A 112 6.54 20.32 9.82
CA ARG A 112 5.17 20.59 10.29
C ARG A 112 4.60 19.44 11.11
N LEU A 113 4.93 18.18 10.78
CA LEU A 113 4.46 17.02 11.52
C LEU A 113 5.18 16.87 12.88
N GLU A 114 6.44 17.24 12.98
CA GLU A 114 7.24 17.18 14.22
C GLU A 114 6.72 18.10 15.36
N ILE A 115 5.83 19.03 15.04
CA ILE A 115 5.21 19.93 16.03
C ILE A 115 4.18 19.21 16.91
N PHE A 116 3.56 18.13 16.42
CA PHE A 116 2.49 17.39 17.11
C PHE A 116 3.04 16.46 18.21
N LYS A 117 3.53 17.02 19.32
CA LYS A 117 4.17 16.25 20.41
C LYS A 117 3.18 15.48 21.31
N GLU A 118 1.92 15.87 21.31
CA GLU A 118 0.84 15.26 22.10
C GLU A 118 0.24 13.98 21.43
N ILE A 119 0.62 13.68 20.19
CA ILE A 119 0.18 12.51 19.46
C ILE A 119 1.34 11.50 19.44
N PRO A 120 1.08 10.17 19.54
CA PRO A 120 2.12 9.15 19.47
C PRO A 120 2.63 9.00 18.02
N LEU A 121 3.26 10.06 17.51
CA LEU A 121 3.71 10.23 16.14
C LEU A 121 5.23 10.15 16.05
N THR A 122 5.72 9.31 15.14
CA THR A 122 7.11 9.30 14.68
C THR A 122 7.15 9.74 13.24
N VAL A 123 8.01 10.69 12.91
CA VAL A 123 8.11 11.27 11.56
C VAL A 123 9.44 10.87 10.93
N TYR A 124 9.37 10.32 9.73
CA TYR A 124 10.51 10.06 8.86
C TYR A 124 10.45 11.01 7.65
N GLY A 125 11.59 11.52 7.21
CA GLY A 125 11.77 12.09 5.90
C GLY A 125 11.85 11.01 4.83
N PHE A 126 12.71 11.20 3.82
CA PHE A 126 13.03 10.13 2.87
C PHE A 126 13.79 9.01 3.60
N THR A 127 13.36 7.75 3.37
CA THR A 127 13.97 6.57 3.98
C THR A 127 13.87 5.36 3.07
N ASP A 128 14.90 4.53 3.07
CA ASP A 128 14.93 3.24 2.38
C ASP A 128 14.21 2.13 3.18
N ASP A 129 13.87 2.39 4.44
CA ASP A 129 13.19 1.44 5.33
C ASP A 129 11.69 1.24 5.02
N VAL A 130 11.14 1.92 4.00
CA VAL A 130 9.70 1.82 3.65
C VAL A 130 9.23 0.37 3.50
N PRO A 131 9.96 -0.57 2.87
CA PRO A 131 9.54 -1.97 2.81
C PRO A 131 9.39 -2.60 4.20
N GLU A 132 10.35 -2.39 5.07
CA GLU A 132 10.35 -2.95 6.42
C GLU A 132 9.26 -2.33 7.29
N LEU A 133 9.05 -1.01 7.17
CA LEU A 133 7.94 -0.30 7.84
C LEU A 133 6.59 -0.88 7.44
N LEU A 134 6.36 -1.11 6.13
CA LEU A 134 5.15 -1.74 5.60
C LEU A 134 4.96 -3.16 6.13
N LEU A 135 5.99 -3.99 6.05
CA LEU A 135 5.94 -5.38 6.52
C LEU A 135 5.64 -5.47 8.02
N ALA A 136 6.17 -4.55 8.81
CA ALA A 136 5.98 -4.50 10.26
C ALA A 136 4.68 -3.82 10.71
N ALA A 137 4.08 -2.92 9.90
CA ALA A 137 2.87 -2.17 10.21
C ALA A 137 1.60 -3.04 10.23
N ASP A 138 0.54 -2.54 10.85
CA ASP A 138 -0.80 -3.15 10.87
C ASP A 138 -1.75 -2.46 9.91
N ILE A 139 -1.66 -1.14 9.82
CA ILE A 139 -2.53 -0.26 9.04
C ILE A 139 -1.66 0.61 8.13
N VAL A 140 -2.11 0.82 6.91
CA VAL A 140 -1.51 1.80 6.00
C VAL A 140 -2.57 2.79 5.55
N VAL A 141 -2.29 4.06 5.70
CA VAL A 141 -3.08 5.16 5.14
C VAL A 141 -2.27 5.81 4.04
N THR A 142 -2.74 5.71 2.81
CA THR A 142 -2.03 6.27 1.66
C THR A 142 -3.00 6.57 0.52
N LYS A 143 -2.48 7.07 -0.59
CA LYS A 143 -3.20 7.18 -1.85
C LYS A 143 -3.29 5.80 -2.54
N ALA A 144 -3.98 5.74 -3.68
CA ALA A 144 -4.14 4.50 -4.43
C ALA A 144 -3.15 4.35 -5.60
N GLY A 145 -1.89 4.73 -5.40
CA GLY A 145 -0.84 4.52 -6.43
C GLY A 145 -0.53 3.03 -6.61
N GLY A 146 -0.42 2.56 -7.84
CA GLY A 146 -0.36 1.13 -8.17
C GLY A 146 0.78 0.38 -7.48
N LEU A 147 2.01 0.91 -7.50
CA LEU A 147 3.16 0.27 -6.83
C LEU A 147 2.98 0.20 -5.31
N THR A 148 2.59 1.30 -4.67
CA THR A 148 2.33 1.33 -3.22
C THR A 148 1.19 0.40 -2.84
N ALA A 149 0.15 0.31 -3.69
CA ALA A 149 -0.95 -0.62 -3.48
C ALA A 149 -0.47 -2.08 -3.53
N ALA A 150 0.32 -2.46 -4.53
CA ALA A 150 0.88 -3.81 -4.64
C ALA A 150 1.74 -4.17 -3.43
N GLU A 151 2.62 -3.28 -2.99
CA GLU A 151 3.44 -3.46 -1.79
C GLU A 151 2.59 -3.61 -0.52
N THR A 152 1.54 -2.78 -0.38
CA THR A 152 0.60 -2.83 0.76
C THR A 152 -0.18 -4.14 0.81
N LEU A 153 -0.63 -4.65 -0.35
CA LEU A 153 -1.34 -5.93 -0.46
C LEU A 153 -0.43 -7.10 -0.09
N ILE A 154 0.82 -7.11 -0.56
CA ILE A 154 1.81 -8.13 -0.19
C ILE A 154 2.09 -8.08 1.31
N ALA A 155 2.27 -6.89 1.87
CA ALA A 155 2.45 -6.71 3.31
C ALA A 155 1.21 -7.11 4.13
N GLY A 156 0.02 -7.23 3.52
CA GLY A 156 -1.24 -7.63 4.15
C GLY A 156 -1.80 -6.62 5.14
N CYS A 157 -1.39 -5.36 5.07
CA CYS A 157 -1.87 -4.31 5.96
C CYS A 157 -3.38 -4.04 5.77
N ASN A 158 -4.04 -3.54 6.81
CA ASN A 158 -5.35 -2.93 6.66
C ASN A 158 -5.19 -1.64 5.85
N TYR A 159 -5.69 -1.63 4.62
CA TYR A 159 -5.43 -0.57 3.66
C TYR A 159 -6.55 0.48 3.72
N ILE A 160 -6.21 1.70 4.11
CA ILE A 160 -7.09 2.86 4.10
C ILE A 160 -6.59 3.81 3.01
N ILE A 161 -7.42 4.06 2.02
CA ILE A 161 -7.16 4.99 0.92
C ILE A 161 -7.75 6.35 1.29
N TYR A 162 -6.92 7.39 1.20
CA TYR A 162 -7.38 8.76 1.44
C TYR A 162 -6.85 9.70 0.38
N LYS A 163 -7.75 10.52 -0.19
CA LYS A 163 -7.41 11.51 -1.23
C LYS A 163 -6.64 10.91 -2.42
N PRO A 164 -7.15 9.87 -3.09
CA PRO A 164 -6.57 9.41 -4.34
C PRO A 164 -6.55 10.55 -5.35
N LEU A 165 -5.49 10.64 -6.15
CA LEU A 165 -5.39 11.63 -7.20
C LEU A 165 -6.42 11.35 -8.31
N PRO A 166 -7.02 12.40 -8.92
CA PRO A 166 -7.94 12.24 -10.03
C PRO A 166 -7.33 11.42 -11.19
N GLY A 167 -8.14 10.60 -11.83
CA GLY A 167 -7.72 9.74 -12.92
C GLY A 167 -7.37 8.33 -12.44
N GLN A 168 -6.14 7.89 -12.64
CA GLN A 168 -5.70 6.52 -12.38
C GLN A 168 -5.87 6.08 -10.93
N GLU A 169 -5.48 6.92 -9.97
CA GLU A 169 -5.61 6.54 -8.55
C GLU A 169 -7.08 6.44 -8.11
N THR A 170 -8.00 7.22 -8.72
CA THR A 170 -9.43 7.06 -8.46
C THR A 170 -9.93 5.70 -8.95
N GLY A 171 -9.53 5.28 -10.14
CA GLY A 171 -9.85 3.96 -10.67
C GLY A 171 -9.24 2.84 -9.83
N ASN A 172 -7.97 2.99 -9.44
CA ASN A 172 -7.31 2.05 -8.54
C ASN A 172 -8.05 1.94 -7.20
N ALA A 173 -8.50 3.06 -6.61
CA ALA A 173 -9.23 3.07 -5.35
C ALA A 173 -10.52 2.26 -5.44
N VAL A 174 -11.31 2.44 -6.50
CA VAL A 174 -12.54 1.67 -6.75
C VAL A 174 -12.23 0.18 -6.85
N TYR A 175 -11.20 -0.20 -7.62
CA TYR A 175 -10.78 -1.59 -7.76
C TYR A 175 -10.35 -2.19 -6.42
N LEU A 176 -9.48 -1.49 -5.69
CA LEU A 176 -8.92 -1.96 -4.42
C LEU A 176 -9.99 -2.13 -3.34
N GLU A 177 -10.98 -1.24 -3.30
CA GLU A 177 -12.14 -1.35 -2.40
C GLU A 177 -12.99 -2.57 -2.77
N GLN A 178 -13.34 -2.73 -4.05
CA GLN A 178 -14.22 -3.78 -4.51
C GLN A 178 -13.60 -5.17 -4.41
N TYR A 179 -12.33 -5.33 -4.75
CA TYR A 179 -11.69 -6.65 -4.92
C TYR A 179 -10.61 -6.97 -3.89
N CYS A 180 -10.02 -5.99 -3.21
CA CYS A 180 -8.86 -6.20 -2.34
C CYS A 180 -9.12 -5.84 -0.87
N GLY A 181 -10.35 -5.46 -0.51
CA GLY A 181 -10.74 -5.16 0.87
C GLY A 181 -10.11 -3.88 1.42
N ALA A 182 -9.66 -2.96 0.54
CA ALA A 182 -9.30 -1.62 0.95
C ALA A 182 -10.54 -0.82 1.38
N GLN A 183 -10.33 0.22 2.16
CA GLN A 183 -11.39 1.12 2.62
C GLN A 183 -11.09 2.54 2.13
N VAL A 184 -12.05 3.23 1.56
CA VAL A 184 -11.88 4.61 1.09
C VAL A 184 -12.45 5.57 2.14
N ALA A 185 -11.61 6.49 2.63
CA ALA A 185 -12.00 7.52 3.59
C ALA A 185 -12.26 8.85 2.86
N GLY A 186 -13.40 9.49 3.12
CA GLY A 186 -13.75 10.79 2.55
C GLY A 186 -13.19 11.98 3.35
N SER A 187 -12.79 11.76 4.60
CA SER A 187 -12.31 12.80 5.50
C SER A 187 -11.22 12.31 6.45
N PRO A 188 -10.40 13.23 7.04
CA PRO A 188 -9.44 12.87 8.07
C PRO A 188 -10.10 12.21 9.31
N GLN A 189 -11.32 12.61 9.62
CA GLN A 189 -12.08 12.06 10.74
C GLN A 189 -12.51 10.62 10.48
N GLU A 190 -12.86 10.29 9.24
CA GLU A 190 -13.12 8.91 8.84
C GLU A 190 -11.86 8.05 8.91
N VAL A 191 -10.69 8.58 8.48
CA VAL A 191 -9.41 7.89 8.66
C VAL A 191 -9.20 7.53 10.13
N LYS A 192 -9.34 8.50 11.06
CA LYS A 192 -9.25 8.24 12.50
C LYS A 192 -10.22 7.16 12.94
N THR A 193 -11.49 7.25 12.54
CA THR A 193 -12.53 6.29 12.90
C THR A 193 -12.17 4.87 12.45
N MET A 194 -11.70 4.71 11.21
CA MET A 194 -11.28 3.41 10.66
C MET A 194 -10.07 2.85 11.41
N VAL A 195 -9.06 3.69 11.69
CA VAL A 195 -7.87 3.29 12.47
C VAL A 195 -8.26 2.86 13.89
N CYS A 196 -9.08 3.65 14.59
CA CYS A 196 -9.52 3.32 15.95
C CYS A 196 -10.34 2.02 15.97
N ARG A 197 -11.28 1.84 15.03
CA ARG A 197 -12.06 0.59 14.92
C ARG A 197 -11.17 -0.63 14.69
N TYR A 198 -10.14 -0.51 13.86
CA TYR A 198 -9.20 -1.62 13.67
C TYR A 198 -8.35 -1.87 14.92
N ALA A 199 -8.05 -0.84 15.67
CA ALA A 199 -7.30 -0.94 16.92
C ALA A 199 -8.06 -1.66 18.05
N ASP A 200 -9.39 -1.64 18.01
CA ASP A 200 -10.24 -2.36 18.97
C ASP A 200 -10.28 -3.89 18.71
N VAL A 201 -9.77 -4.35 17.56
CA VAL A 201 -9.69 -5.78 17.25
C VAL A 201 -8.54 -6.42 18.02
N ASP A 202 -8.75 -7.63 18.52
CA ASP A 202 -7.73 -8.42 19.21
C ASP A 202 -6.44 -8.60 18.37
N SER A 203 -5.29 -8.59 19.03
CA SER A 203 -3.98 -8.63 18.36
C SER A 203 -3.73 -9.90 17.54
N GLN A 204 -4.18 -11.05 18.02
CA GLN A 204 -4.05 -12.31 17.30
C GLN A 204 -4.97 -12.33 16.09
N VAL A 205 -6.19 -11.80 16.22
CA VAL A 205 -7.14 -11.66 15.10
C VAL A 205 -6.56 -10.72 14.04
N ARG A 206 -5.95 -9.58 14.44
CA ARG A 206 -5.28 -8.67 13.49
C ARG A 206 -4.16 -9.37 12.72
N LEU A 207 -3.33 -10.16 13.39
CA LEU A 207 -2.24 -10.89 12.76
C LEU A 207 -2.77 -11.92 11.74
N LEU A 208 -3.79 -12.68 12.11
CA LEU A 208 -4.44 -13.64 11.20
C LEU A 208 -5.04 -12.94 9.99
N GLN A 209 -5.75 -11.83 10.19
CA GLN A 209 -6.31 -11.04 9.09
C GLN A 209 -5.21 -10.49 8.16
N LYS A 210 -4.08 -10.04 8.72
CA LYS A 210 -2.92 -9.57 7.93
C LYS A 210 -2.37 -10.70 7.05
N GLN A 211 -2.17 -11.88 7.59
CA GLN A 211 -1.68 -13.05 6.85
C GLN A 211 -2.67 -13.46 5.75
N GLN A 212 -3.96 -13.52 6.08
CA GLN A 212 -5.01 -13.86 5.11
C GLN A 212 -5.08 -12.86 3.95
N ARG A 213 -4.96 -11.54 4.24
CA ARG A 213 -4.93 -10.51 3.18
C ARG A 213 -3.71 -10.67 2.27
N SER A 214 -2.52 -10.86 2.86
CA SER A 214 -1.29 -11.08 2.10
C SER A 214 -1.41 -12.30 1.17
N LEU A 215 -1.88 -13.42 1.67
CA LEU A 215 -2.07 -14.64 0.89
C LEU A 215 -3.11 -14.48 -0.22
N LYS A 216 -4.19 -13.75 0.05
CA LYS A 216 -5.31 -13.60 -0.89
C LYS A 216 -5.03 -12.59 -2.00
N TYR A 217 -4.38 -11.49 -1.68
CA TYR A 217 -4.27 -10.35 -2.57
C TYR A 217 -2.84 -10.03 -3.01
N GLY A 218 -1.83 -10.50 -2.26
CA GLY A 218 -0.43 -10.29 -2.58
C GLY A 218 0.01 -11.09 -3.80
N LYS A 219 0.86 -10.50 -4.63
CA LYS A 219 1.48 -11.12 -5.81
C LYS A 219 3.00 -10.92 -5.77
N PRO A 220 3.72 -11.52 -4.83
CA PRO A 220 5.15 -11.26 -4.66
C PRO A 220 6.01 -11.76 -5.82
N GLY A 221 5.59 -12.80 -6.55
CA GLY A 221 6.34 -13.40 -7.65
C GLY A 221 6.24 -12.71 -9.01
N ALA A 222 5.55 -11.56 -9.11
CA ALA A 222 5.27 -10.91 -10.38
C ALA A 222 6.52 -10.63 -11.24
N ALA A 223 7.61 -10.15 -10.62
CA ALA A 223 8.86 -9.85 -11.35
C ALA A 223 9.50 -11.11 -11.94
N GLU A 224 9.51 -12.22 -11.21
CA GLU A 224 10.06 -13.48 -11.66
C GLU A 224 9.22 -14.10 -12.78
N GLU A 225 7.90 -14.07 -12.66
CA GLU A 225 6.97 -14.57 -13.67
C GLU A 225 7.13 -13.82 -14.99
N ILE A 226 7.21 -12.50 -14.96
CA ILE A 226 7.45 -11.65 -16.14
C ILE A 226 8.81 -11.97 -16.77
N SER A 227 9.87 -12.05 -15.97
CA SER A 227 11.22 -12.32 -16.47
C SER A 227 11.31 -13.69 -17.14
N ASN A 228 10.74 -14.72 -16.53
CA ASN A 228 10.70 -16.07 -17.08
C ASN A 228 9.91 -16.14 -18.38
N TYR A 229 8.80 -15.41 -18.49
CA TYR A 229 8.05 -15.34 -19.73
C TYR A 229 8.86 -14.71 -20.86
N ILE A 230 9.52 -13.56 -20.60
CA ILE A 230 10.33 -12.84 -21.59
C ILE A 230 11.50 -13.73 -22.05
N LEU A 231 12.23 -14.37 -21.15
CA LEU A 231 13.34 -15.25 -21.47
C LEU A 231 12.91 -16.40 -22.39
N LYS A 232 11.79 -17.09 -22.07
CA LYS A 232 11.23 -18.15 -22.92
C LYS A 232 10.81 -17.70 -24.32
N LYS A 233 10.43 -16.44 -24.50
CA LYS A 233 10.11 -15.88 -25.82
C LYS A 233 11.34 -15.55 -26.64
N LEU A 234 12.45 -15.17 -25.99
CA LEU A 234 13.72 -14.83 -26.65
C LEU A 234 14.50 -16.09 -27.09
N GLU A 235 14.21 -17.25 -26.50
CA GLU A 235 14.84 -18.55 -26.87
C GLU A 235 14.18 -19.22 -28.10
N LYS A 236 13.10 -18.66 -28.61
CA LYS A 236 12.37 -19.15 -29.80
C LYS A 236 12.71 -18.32 -31.03
#